data_4345b118c5a9cfea34ad051b89b0fef1
#
_entry.id   4345b118c5a9cfea34ad051b89b0fef1
#
_cell.length_a   1.000
_cell.length_b   1.000
_cell.length_c   1.000
_cell.angle_alpha   90.00
_cell.angle_beta   90.00
_cell.angle_gamma   90.00
#
_symmetry.space_group_name_H-M   'P 1'
#
loop_
_entity.id
_entity.type
_entity.pdbx_description
1 polymer ?
#
loop_
_entity_poly.entity_id
_entity_poly.type
_entity_poly.pdbx_seq_one_letter_code
_entity_poly.pdbx_strand_id
1 'polypeptide(L)'
;MGQINGLHHVTAFASDAQANLDFFRKVLGLRFVKRTVRFDIPEKIYHLYYGDEAGSAGSIVTFFPIEDMPEGNIGKGGLSGCGLVIPEDSVDYWTDRFGEHDVEYEVTERFDETAIEFSDPDGTPFELVTGESDIEPWDGGDVPAEHGIRGLHSVTVHSNDPAGSFRALETMGWERVGRQDYPQAGDRVRFQAPGDGTGAEFVDVLIRPNAPQAVMGTGTFLHIAFDAGEKWEQKEWSNRFRDEGLITTSRKDRDYFWSMYFTEPGGSVFEFATTGPGVTLDEDVDELGETLKVPDWLDVDIEYIEEQLPDITVD
;
A
#
# COMPACT_ATOMS: atom_id res chain seq x y z
N MET A 1 -10.73 -13.60 -19.77
CA MET A 1 -11.38 -13.13 -18.56
C MET A 1 -10.29 -12.44 -17.78
N GLY A 2 -10.45 -11.18 -17.40
CA GLY A 2 -9.42 -10.47 -16.64
C GLY A 2 -9.11 -11.19 -15.33
N GLN A 3 -7.86 -11.16 -14.94
CA GLN A 3 -7.35 -11.75 -13.70
C GLN A 3 -6.89 -10.60 -12.79
N ILE A 4 -7.07 -10.74 -11.48
CA ILE A 4 -6.42 -9.86 -10.49
C ILE A 4 -5.07 -10.48 -10.20
N ASN A 5 -3.99 -9.75 -10.55
CA ASN A 5 -2.63 -10.31 -10.56
C ASN A 5 -1.94 -10.24 -9.19
N GLY A 6 -2.56 -9.61 -8.19
CA GLY A 6 -2.00 -9.40 -6.87
C GLY A 6 -2.32 -8.00 -6.35
N LEU A 7 -1.52 -7.54 -5.40
CA LEU A 7 -1.57 -6.16 -4.91
C LEU A 7 -0.90 -5.23 -5.91
N HIS A 8 -1.43 -4.01 -6.06
CA HIS A 8 -0.82 -2.95 -6.86
C HIS A 8 -0.09 -1.94 -5.99
N HIS A 9 -0.80 -1.38 -5.01
CA HIS A 9 -0.26 -0.41 -4.05
C HIS A 9 -1.12 -0.35 -2.78
N VAL A 10 -0.57 0.32 -1.77
CA VAL A 10 -1.29 0.70 -0.55
C VAL A 10 -1.18 2.20 -0.37
N THR A 11 -2.27 2.85 0.05
CA THR A 11 -2.31 4.29 0.33
C THR A 11 -2.63 4.54 1.80
N ALA A 12 -1.87 5.44 2.43
CA ALA A 12 -2.07 5.85 3.81
C ALA A 12 -2.07 7.38 3.97
N PHE A 13 -2.38 7.85 5.18
CA PHE A 13 -2.27 9.25 5.56
C PHE A 13 -1.05 9.47 6.45
N ALA A 14 -0.36 10.58 6.23
CA ALA A 14 0.73 11.06 7.08
C ALA A 14 0.41 12.48 7.57
N SER A 15 1.09 12.93 8.64
CA SER A 15 0.97 14.29 9.14
C SER A 15 1.98 15.23 8.48
N ASP A 16 3.20 14.76 8.26
CA ASP A 16 4.34 15.56 7.81
C ASP A 16 5.00 14.93 6.57
N ALA A 17 5.11 15.73 5.49
CA ALA A 17 5.65 15.26 4.22
C ALA A 17 7.15 14.95 4.29
N GLN A 18 7.95 15.76 5.02
CA GLN A 18 9.40 15.54 5.12
C GLN A 18 9.71 14.34 6.02
N ALA A 19 9.05 14.23 7.18
CA ALA A 19 9.24 13.09 8.08
C ALA A 19 8.86 11.76 7.39
N ASN A 20 7.76 11.77 6.61
CA ASN A 20 7.36 10.63 5.82
C ASN A 20 8.42 10.29 4.75
N LEU A 21 8.90 11.29 3.98
CA LEU A 21 9.95 11.10 2.98
C LEU A 21 11.23 10.52 3.57
N ASP A 22 11.69 11.11 4.69
CA ASP A 22 12.91 10.65 5.36
C ASP A 22 12.80 9.21 5.86
N PHE A 23 11.65 8.84 6.43
CA PHE A 23 11.43 7.49 6.93
C PHE A 23 11.46 6.44 5.81
N PHE A 24 10.65 6.63 4.76
CA PHE A 24 10.55 5.64 3.68
C PHE A 24 11.81 5.55 2.83
N ARG A 25 12.56 6.64 2.68
CA ARG A 25 13.84 6.62 1.96
C ARG A 25 15.03 6.21 2.83
N LYS A 26 15.25 6.90 3.96
CA LYS A 26 16.47 6.77 4.74
C LYS A 26 16.41 5.60 5.73
N VAL A 27 15.23 5.27 6.28
CA VAL A 27 15.07 4.11 7.18
C VAL A 27 14.77 2.86 6.41
N LEU A 28 13.74 2.87 5.54
CA LEU A 28 13.32 1.67 4.81
C LEU A 28 14.09 1.45 3.50
N GLY A 29 14.80 2.45 2.98
CA GLY A 29 15.59 2.31 1.75
C GLY A 29 14.75 2.15 0.48
N LEU A 30 13.46 2.55 0.49
CA LEU A 30 12.63 2.56 -0.70
C LEU A 30 12.98 3.76 -1.59
N ARG A 31 12.84 3.59 -2.90
CA ARG A 31 12.98 4.71 -3.82
C ARG A 31 11.77 5.64 -3.73
N PHE A 32 12.02 6.95 -3.71
CA PHE A 32 10.97 7.94 -3.92
C PHE A 32 10.69 8.04 -5.43
N VAL A 33 9.59 7.44 -5.89
CA VAL A 33 9.35 7.23 -7.32
C VAL A 33 8.38 8.24 -7.93
N LYS A 34 7.61 8.99 -7.12
CA LYS A 34 6.75 10.04 -7.65
C LYS A 34 6.41 11.09 -6.58
N ARG A 35 6.54 12.36 -6.99
CA ARG A 35 6.09 13.53 -6.27
C ARG A 35 4.96 14.18 -7.07
N THR A 36 3.72 14.05 -6.61
CA THR A 36 2.55 14.64 -7.26
C THR A 36 1.56 15.17 -6.24
N VAL A 37 0.35 15.55 -6.64
CA VAL A 37 -0.70 16.06 -5.77
C VAL A 37 -1.97 15.24 -5.89
N ARG A 38 -2.84 15.36 -4.92
CA ARG A 38 -4.19 14.83 -4.99
C ARG A 38 -5.03 15.65 -5.98
N PHE A 39 -5.62 15.00 -7.00
CA PHE A 39 -6.29 15.69 -8.11
C PHE A 39 -7.78 15.94 -7.90
N ASP A 40 -8.42 15.24 -6.98
CA ASP A 40 -9.88 15.19 -6.85
C ASP A 40 -10.45 16.13 -5.78
N ILE A 41 -9.61 16.99 -5.18
CA ILE A 41 -10.01 18.01 -4.22
C ILE A 41 -9.37 19.37 -4.56
N PRO A 42 -9.97 20.49 -4.11
CA PRO A 42 -9.42 21.83 -4.35
C PRO A 42 -8.12 22.11 -3.61
N GLU A 43 -7.98 21.54 -2.41
CA GLU A 43 -6.82 21.70 -1.54
C GLU A 43 -5.60 21.01 -2.16
N LYS A 44 -4.44 21.69 -2.09
CA LYS A 44 -3.19 21.13 -2.58
C LYS A 44 -2.56 20.28 -1.49
N ILE A 45 -2.53 18.98 -1.74
CA ILE A 45 -1.96 17.97 -0.84
C ILE A 45 -1.04 17.10 -1.67
N TYR A 46 0.18 16.91 -1.21
CA TYR A 46 1.09 15.95 -1.85
C TYR A 46 0.47 14.56 -1.96
N HIS A 47 0.83 13.87 -3.02
CA HIS A 47 0.70 12.43 -3.15
C HIS A 47 2.09 11.87 -3.41
N LEU A 48 2.68 11.29 -2.39
CA LEU A 48 4.05 10.77 -2.39
C LEU A 48 4.03 9.28 -2.63
N TYR A 49 4.91 8.78 -3.51
CA TYR A 49 4.98 7.36 -3.88
C TYR A 49 6.39 6.83 -3.60
N TYR A 50 6.45 5.67 -2.97
CA TYR A 50 7.68 4.92 -2.70
C TYR A 50 7.55 3.53 -3.28
N GLY A 51 8.66 2.95 -3.79
CA GLY A 51 8.63 1.63 -4.39
C GLY A 51 10.03 1.09 -4.73
N ASP A 52 10.06 0.17 -5.69
CA ASP A 52 11.27 -0.32 -6.32
C ASP A 52 11.91 0.73 -7.25
N GLU A 53 12.86 0.33 -8.09
CA GLU A 53 13.57 1.24 -9.02
C GLU A 53 12.62 2.02 -9.95
N ALA A 54 11.53 1.40 -10.42
CA ALA A 54 10.64 1.97 -11.43
C ALA A 54 9.22 2.30 -10.89
N GLY A 55 8.94 2.04 -9.63
CA GLY A 55 7.59 2.13 -9.06
C GLY A 55 6.63 1.12 -9.70
N SER A 56 7.05 -0.13 -9.76
CA SER A 56 6.29 -1.22 -10.36
C SER A 56 5.04 -1.56 -9.54
N ALA A 57 3.97 -2.01 -10.21
CA ALA A 57 2.80 -2.57 -9.52
C ALA A 57 3.24 -3.71 -8.58
N GLY A 58 2.75 -3.68 -7.34
CA GLY A 58 3.18 -4.61 -6.29
C GLY A 58 4.36 -4.14 -5.45
N SER A 59 5.01 -3.01 -5.79
CA SER A 59 6.08 -2.43 -4.97
C SER A 59 5.66 -1.15 -4.23
N ILE A 60 4.53 -0.56 -4.60
CA ILE A 60 4.24 0.84 -4.30
C ILE A 60 3.53 1.01 -2.95
N VAL A 61 4.06 1.91 -2.11
CA VAL A 61 3.37 2.49 -0.95
C VAL A 61 3.19 3.99 -1.18
N THR A 62 1.98 4.52 -0.98
CA THR A 62 1.72 5.95 -1.23
C THR A 62 1.13 6.65 -0.01
N PHE A 63 1.35 7.96 0.06
CA PHE A 63 0.89 8.78 1.17
C PHE A 63 0.25 10.08 0.74
N PHE A 64 -0.77 10.48 1.51
CA PHE A 64 -1.30 11.84 1.55
C PHE A 64 -0.88 12.49 2.86
N PRO A 65 0.20 13.28 2.91
CA PRO A 65 0.55 14.05 4.09
C PRO A 65 -0.39 15.25 4.24
N ILE A 66 -1.10 15.31 5.37
CA ILE A 66 -2.10 16.34 5.70
C ILE A 66 -1.82 16.84 7.12
N GLU A 67 -1.17 17.99 7.24
CA GLU A 67 -0.63 18.53 8.49
C GLU A 67 -1.66 18.65 9.63
N ASP A 68 -2.87 19.10 9.34
CA ASP A 68 -3.93 19.31 10.34
C ASP A 68 -4.95 18.14 10.40
N MET A 69 -4.64 16.99 9.81
CA MET A 69 -5.53 15.84 9.88
C MET A 69 -5.55 15.27 11.29
N PRO A 70 -6.74 15.09 11.91
CA PRO A 70 -6.81 14.42 13.21
C PRO A 70 -6.21 13.02 13.18
N GLU A 71 -5.60 12.60 14.28
CA GLU A 71 -5.13 11.23 14.47
C GLU A 71 -6.28 10.25 14.27
N GLY A 72 -6.01 9.20 13.49
CA GLY A 72 -6.96 8.13 13.23
C GLY A 72 -6.89 7.01 14.27
N ASN A 73 -7.61 5.94 14.02
CA ASN A 73 -7.55 4.74 14.86
C ASN A 73 -7.63 3.49 14.00
N ILE A 74 -6.66 2.61 14.17
CA ILE A 74 -6.66 1.28 13.56
C ILE A 74 -7.74 0.41 14.23
N GLY A 75 -8.59 -0.22 13.43
CA GLY A 75 -9.69 -1.00 13.96
C GLY A 75 -10.50 -1.73 12.89
N LYS A 76 -11.66 -2.25 13.30
CA LYS A 76 -12.56 -2.97 12.40
C LYS A 76 -13.13 -2.05 11.31
N GLY A 77 -13.22 -2.56 10.10
CA GLY A 77 -13.69 -1.83 8.93
C GLY A 77 -12.61 -1.01 8.24
N GLY A 78 -11.34 -1.27 8.56
CA GLY A 78 -10.19 -0.65 7.93
C GLY A 78 -9.05 -1.64 7.72
N LEU A 79 -7.94 -1.14 7.20
CA LEU A 79 -6.69 -1.89 7.10
C LEU A 79 -5.93 -1.75 8.43
N SER A 80 -5.24 -2.81 8.84
CA SER A 80 -4.52 -2.84 10.12
C SER A 80 -3.06 -3.27 10.00
N GLY A 81 -2.51 -3.36 8.80
CA GLY A 81 -1.11 -3.63 8.55
C GLY A 81 -0.80 -3.79 7.07
N CYS A 82 0.42 -3.46 6.70
CA CYS A 82 0.99 -3.68 5.38
C CYS A 82 2.34 -4.38 5.54
N GLY A 83 2.49 -5.57 4.98
CA GLY A 83 3.73 -6.33 4.94
C GLY A 83 4.53 -6.01 3.69
N LEU A 84 5.84 -5.86 3.86
CA LEU A 84 6.84 -5.67 2.82
C LEU A 84 7.79 -6.86 2.82
N VAL A 85 8.15 -7.39 1.66
CA VAL A 85 9.02 -8.58 1.54
C VAL A 85 10.47 -8.22 1.82
N ILE A 86 11.13 -9.03 2.64
CA ILE A 86 12.58 -9.03 2.83
C ILE A 86 13.14 -10.44 2.66
N PRO A 87 14.42 -10.62 2.27
CA PRO A 87 15.07 -11.92 2.24
C PRO A 87 15.09 -12.59 3.63
N GLU A 88 15.03 -13.95 3.65
CA GLU A 88 15.00 -14.73 4.89
C GLU A 88 16.20 -14.46 5.83
N ASP A 89 17.36 -14.21 5.29
CA ASP A 89 18.61 -13.95 6.03
C ASP A 89 18.81 -12.47 6.43
N SER A 90 17.79 -11.61 6.24
CA SER A 90 17.87 -10.18 6.49
C SER A 90 17.29 -9.72 7.83
N VAL A 91 16.73 -10.64 8.65
CA VAL A 91 16.08 -10.29 9.93
C VAL A 91 17.04 -9.58 10.89
N ASP A 92 18.28 -10.11 11.06
CA ASP A 92 19.28 -9.51 11.95
C ASP A 92 19.69 -8.11 11.45
N TYR A 93 19.89 -7.94 10.14
CA TYR A 93 20.18 -6.63 9.54
C TYR A 93 19.09 -5.59 9.85
N TRP A 94 17.82 -5.96 9.68
CA TRP A 94 16.70 -5.03 9.89
C TRP A 94 16.48 -4.70 11.36
N THR A 95 16.67 -5.66 12.27
CA THR A 95 16.56 -5.39 13.72
C THR A 95 17.68 -4.48 14.22
N ASP A 96 18.91 -4.65 13.70
CA ASP A 96 20.03 -3.75 14.00
C ASP A 96 19.76 -2.36 13.42
N ARG A 97 19.30 -2.26 12.17
CA ARG A 97 18.97 -1.00 11.51
C ARG A 97 17.86 -0.23 12.23
N PHE A 98 16.80 -0.89 12.65
CA PHE A 98 15.73 -0.25 13.44
C PHE A 98 16.26 0.26 14.77
N GLY A 99 17.17 -0.49 15.41
CA GLY A 99 17.86 -0.02 16.61
C GLY A 99 18.74 1.23 16.37
N GLU A 100 19.42 1.33 15.23
CA GLU A 100 20.21 2.50 14.83
C GLU A 100 19.37 3.75 14.55
N HIS A 101 18.12 3.56 14.09
CA HIS A 101 17.18 4.62 13.75
C HIS A 101 16.11 4.90 14.83
N ASP A 102 16.26 4.32 16.04
CA ASP A 102 15.31 4.46 17.15
C ASP A 102 13.86 4.02 16.78
N VAL A 103 13.69 3.05 15.87
CA VAL A 103 12.40 2.48 15.51
C VAL A 103 12.06 1.33 16.46
N GLU A 104 10.92 1.43 17.16
CA GLU A 104 10.41 0.33 17.99
C GLU A 104 9.87 -0.79 17.10
N TYR A 105 10.21 -2.03 17.42
CA TYR A 105 9.77 -3.21 16.66
C TYR A 105 9.50 -4.42 17.55
N GLU A 106 8.72 -5.37 17.01
CA GLU A 106 8.51 -6.70 17.60
C GLU A 106 8.72 -7.78 16.51
N VAL A 107 9.48 -8.83 16.83
CA VAL A 107 9.66 -9.97 15.92
C VAL A 107 8.62 -11.04 16.27
N THR A 108 7.84 -11.44 15.29
CA THR A 108 6.74 -12.42 15.44
C THR A 108 6.82 -13.50 14.37
N GLU A 109 6.15 -14.62 14.60
CA GLU A 109 6.03 -15.72 13.63
C GLU A 109 4.58 -15.81 13.14
N ARG A 110 4.40 -15.90 11.82
CA ARG A 110 3.08 -15.89 11.21
C ARG A 110 3.05 -16.70 9.91
N PHE A 111 2.19 -17.71 9.81
CA PHE A 111 2.10 -18.59 8.64
C PHE A 111 3.45 -19.22 8.23
N ASP A 112 4.29 -19.57 9.22
CA ASP A 112 5.66 -20.09 9.03
C ASP A 112 6.66 -19.06 8.43
N GLU A 113 6.33 -17.76 8.48
CA GLU A 113 7.16 -16.63 8.08
C GLU A 113 7.57 -15.81 9.31
N THR A 114 8.79 -15.26 9.32
CA THR A 114 9.20 -14.29 10.34
C THR A 114 8.74 -12.89 9.91
N ALA A 115 8.07 -12.18 10.81
CA ALA A 115 7.64 -10.81 10.59
C ALA A 115 8.25 -9.88 11.65
N ILE A 116 8.79 -8.73 11.22
CA ILE A 116 9.22 -7.63 12.09
C ILE A 116 8.12 -6.57 12.03
N GLU A 117 7.31 -6.49 13.09
CA GLU A 117 6.24 -5.49 13.21
C GLU A 117 6.81 -4.16 13.69
N PHE A 118 6.44 -3.06 13.04
CA PHE A 118 6.86 -1.70 13.38
C PHE A 118 5.80 -0.69 12.95
N SER A 119 6.01 0.58 13.27
CA SER A 119 5.16 1.67 12.77
C SER A 119 6.01 2.77 12.12
N ASP A 120 5.42 3.48 11.17
CA ASP A 120 5.97 4.72 10.66
C ASP A 120 5.91 5.85 11.71
N PRO A 121 6.44 7.06 11.45
CA PRO A 121 6.43 8.18 12.41
C PRO A 121 5.04 8.61 12.87
N ASP A 122 3.99 8.34 12.09
CA ASP A 122 2.60 8.64 12.40
C ASP A 122 1.86 7.49 13.10
N GLY A 123 2.53 6.36 13.35
CA GLY A 123 1.95 5.18 13.97
C GLY A 123 1.22 4.24 12.99
N THR A 124 1.37 4.43 11.67
CA THR A 124 0.83 3.50 10.68
C THR A 124 1.55 2.15 10.77
N PRO A 125 0.84 1.03 10.98
CA PRO A 125 1.48 -0.26 11.22
C PRO A 125 1.97 -0.92 9.93
N PHE A 126 3.26 -1.26 9.92
CA PHE A 126 3.94 -1.99 8.86
C PHE A 126 4.60 -3.26 9.40
N GLU A 127 4.96 -4.15 8.49
CA GLU A 127 5.67 -5.39 8.78
C GLU A 127 6.76 -5.61 7.72
N LEU A 128 7.97 -6.00 8.11
CA LEU A 128 8.92 -6.62 7.19
C LEU A 128 8.75 -8.13 7.34
N VAL A 129 8.38 -8.80 6.26
CA VAL A 129 8.06 -10.24 6.26
C VAL A 129 9.07 -10.98 5.41
N THR A 130 9.66 -12.04 5.98
CA THR A 130 10.58 -12.89 5.22
C THR A 130 9.84 -13.65 4.12
N GLY A 131 10.42 -13.63 2.90
CA GLY A 131 9.80 -14.30 1.77
C GLY A 131 10.58 -14.15 0.47
N GLU A 132 10.06 -14.78 -0.58
CA GLU A 132 10.57 -14.63 -1.95
C GLU A 132 9.75 -13.61 -2.73
N SER A 133 10.38 -12.90 -3.65
CA SER A 133 9.73 -11.96 -4.57
C SER A 133 10.55 -11.82 -5.85
N ASP A 134 9.85 -11.72 -6.98
CA ASP A 134 10.47 -11.42 -8.28
C ASP A 134 10.79 -9.93 -8.47
N ILE A 135 10.37 -9.08 -7.52
CA ILE A 135 10.68 -7.64 -7.53
C ILE A 135 12.10 -7.44 -7.04
N GLU A 136 12.94 -6.85 -7.89
CA GLU A 136 14.29 -6.48 -7.50
C GLU A 136 14.25 -5.26 -6.56
N PRO A 137 15.03 -5.26 -5.46
CA PRO A 137 15.09 -4.12 -4.55
C PRO A 137 15.79 -2.94 -5.23
N TRP A 138 15.46 -1.71 -4.83
CA TRP A 138 16.26 -0.57 -5.24
C TRP A 138 17.62 -0.57 -4.53
N ASP A 139 18.70 -0.44 -5.31
CA ASP A 139 20.09 -0.50 -4.82
C ASP A 139 20.76 0.89 -4.70
N GLY A 140 20.03 1.96 -5.06
CA GLY A 140 20.52 3.34 -4.99
C GLY A 140 20.37 4.02 -3.62
N GLY A 141 19.84 3.32 -2.61
CA GLY A 141 19.56 3.84 -1.26
C GLY A 141 20.58 3.42 -0.20
N ASP A 142 20.23 3.70 1.06
CA ASP A 142 21.09 3.40 2.22
C ASP A 142 21.01 1.93 2.68
N VAL A 143 20.12 1.13 2.10
CA VAL A 143 19.95 -0.30 2.38
C VAL A 143 20.67 -1.10 1.29
N PRO A 144 21.63 -1.98 1.64
CA PRO A 144 22.26 -2.86 0.65
C PRO A 144 21.24 -3.76 -0.05
N ALA A 145 21.37 -3.97 -1.36
CA ALA A 145 20.42 -4.72 -2.17
C ALA A 145 20.16 -6.15 -1.66
N GLU A 146 21.16 -6.80 -1.05
CA GLU A 146 21.00 -8.12 -0.44
C GLU A 146 20.00 -8.16 0.72
N HIS A 147 19.73 -7.00 1.36
CA HIS A 147 18.76 -6.85 2.45
C HIS A 147 17.53 -6.02 2.05
N GLY A 148 17.54 -5.47 0.82
CA GLY A 148 16.54 -4.55 0.33
C GLY A 148 15.11 -5.11 0.33
N ILE A 149 14.15 -4.21 0.51
CA ILE A 149 12.72 -4.53 0.41
C ILE A 149 12.37 -4.86 -1.04
N ARG A 150 11.64 -5.96 -1.24
CA ARG A 150 11.27 -6.52 -2.55
C ARG A 150 9.77 -6.42 -2.80
N GLY A 151 9.20 -5.24 -2.58
CA GLY A 151 7.78 -4.95 -2.81
C GLY A 151 6.89 -5.34 -1.64
N LEU A 152 5.57 -5.34 -1.92
CA LEU A 152 4.53 -5.70 -0.98
C LEU A 152 4.49 -7.21 -0.77
N HIS A 153 4.29 -7.64 0.48
CA HIS A 153 4.01 -9.02 0.84
C HIS A 153 2.50 -9.24 0.99
N SER A 154 1.91 -8.47 1.91
CA SER A 154 0.52 -8.67 2.31
C SER A 154 -0.13 -7.39 2.80
N VAL A 155 -1.46 -7.37 2.82
CA VAL A 155 -2.23 -6.35 3.54
C VAL A 155 -3.21 -7.03 4.49
N THR A 156 -3.30 -6.53 5.72
CA THR A 156 -4.24 -7.01 6.72
C THR A 156 -5.52 -6.18 6.71
N VAL A 157 -6.63 -6.81 6.34
CA VAL A 157 -7.99 -6.27 6.38
C VAL A 157 -8.62 -6.65 7.72
N HIS A 158 -8.94 -5.67 8.56
CA HIS A 158 -9.61 -5.92 9.84
C HIS A 158 -11.14 -5.82 9.65
N SER A 159 -11.77 -6.95 9.41
CA SER A 159 -13.14 -7.01 8.90
C SER A 159 -14.24 -6.88 9.95
N ASN A 160 -15.29 -6.10 9.63
CA ASN A 160 -16.58 -6.09 10.35
C ASN A 160 -17.49 -7.29 9.97
N ASP A 161 -17.36 -7.78 8.73
CA ASP A 161 -18.10 -8.94 8.18
C ASP A 161 -17.11 -9.91 7.52
N PRO A 162 -16.43 -10.77 8.28
CA PRO A 162 -15.43 -11.70 7.70
C PRO A 162 -15.99 -12.57 6.58
N ALA A 163 -17.25 -13.01 6.69
CA ALA A 163 -17.86 -13.83 5.66
C ALA A 163 -18.10 -13.04 4.37
N GLY A 164 -18.41 -11.76 4.49
CA GLY A 164 -18.53 -10.84 3.36
C GLY A 164 -17.17 -10.56 2.72
N SER A 165 -16.13 -10.29 3.51
CA SER A 165 -14.77 -10.09 3.02
C SER A 165 -14.25 -11.32 2.30
N PHE A 166 -14.51 -12.53 2.82
CA PHE A 166 -14.13 -13.78 2.15
C PHE A 166 -14.78 -13.89 0.77
N ARG A 167 -16.12 -13.65 0.68
CA ARG A 167 -16.81 -13.69 -0.62
C ARG A 167 -16.27 -12.65 -1.60
N ALA A 168 -15.93 -11.45 -1.14
CA ALA A 168 -15.35 -10.43 -1.99
C ALA A 168 -14.01 -10.88 -2.59
N LEU A 169 -13.10 -11.43 -1.78
CA LEU A 169 -11.81 -11.97 -2.23
C LEU A 169 -11.99 -13.19 -3.14
N GLU A 170 -12.87 -14.15 -2.78
CA GLU A 170 -13.19 -15.31 -3.62
C GLU A 170 -13.81 -14.89 -4.97
N THR A 171 -14.61 -13.82 -5.01
CA THR A 171 -15.14 -13.24 -6.26
C THR A 171 -14.01 -12.71 -7.16
N MET A 172 -12.93 -12.19 -6.56
CA MET A 172 -11.73 -11.75 -7.26
C MET A 172 -10.85 -12.92 -7.75
N GLY A 173 -11.18 -14.15 -7.36
CA GLY A 173 -10.41 -15.35 -7.70
C GLY A 173 -9.31 -15.68 -6.69
N TRP A 174 -9.26 -14.99 -5.57
CA TRP A 174 -8.30 -15.27 -4.50
C TRP A 174 -8.70 -16.52 -3.73
N GLU A 175 -7.73 -17.34 -3.38
CA GLU A 175 -7.95 -18.61 -2.69
C GLU A 175 -7.53 -18.53 -1.22
N ARG A 176 -8.29 -19.19 -0.36
CA ARG A 176 -7.93 -19.30 1.05
C ARG A 176 -6.82 -20.33 1.21
N VAL A 177 -5.64 -19.89 1.69
CA VAL A 177 -4.46 -20.74 1.83
C VAL A 177 -4.05 -21.01 3.26
N GLY A 178 -4.53 -20.23 4.24
CA GLY A 178 -4.16 -20.43 5.64
C GLY A 178 -5.17 -19.87 6.64
N ARG A 179 -5.12 -20.39 7.87
CA ARG A 179 -5.76 -19.79 9.05
C ARG A 179 -4.85 -19.96 10.24
N GLN A 180 -4.68 -18.90 10.99
CA GLN A 180 -3.93 -18.91 12.23
C GLN A 180 -4.75 -18.26 13.33
N ASP A 181 -4.89 -18.96 14.45
CA ASP A 181 -5.66 -18.51 15.60
C ASP A 181 -4.70 -17.91 16.63
N TYR A 182 -4.91 -16.65 16.98
CA TYR A 182 -4.16 -15.95 18.01
C TYR A 182 -5.10 -15.64 19.18
N PRO A 183 -5.03 -16.33 20.32
CA PRO A 183 -6.01 -16.20 21.40
C PRO A 183 -6.22 -14.79 21.93
N GLN A 184 -5.21 -13.92 21.80
CA GLN A 184 -5.27 -12.51 22.25
C GLN A 184 -5.36 -11.52 21.09
N ALA A 185 -4.83 -11.86 19.89
CA ALA A 185 -4.76 -10.99 18.73
C ALA A 185 -5.90 -11.21 17.72
N GLY A 186 -6.72 -12.24 17.89
CA GLY A 186 -7.81 -12.61 16.97
C GLY A 186 -7.37 -13.64 15.92
N ASP A 187 -8.34 -14.18 15.18
CA ASP A 187 -8.06 -15.14 14.11
C ASP A 187 -7.66 -14.39 12.84
N ARG A 188 -6.70 -14.93 12.11
CA ARG A 188 -6.24 -14.41 10.81
C ARG A 188 -6.43 -15.47 9.74
N VAL A 189 -7.09 -15.10 8.63
CA VAL A 189 -7.32 -15.99 7.48
C VAL A 189 -6.62 -15.40 6.28
N ARG A 190 -5.63 -16.12 5.74
CA ARG A 190 -4.84 -15.70 4.58
C ARG A 190 -5.50 -16.13 3.29
N PHE A 191 -5.60 -15.19 2.37
CA PHE A 191 -5.97 -15.37 0.98
C PHE A 191 -4.76 -15.07 0.10
N GLN A 192 -4.62 -15.84 -0.98
CA GLN A 192 -3.58 -15.68 -1.99
C GLN A 192 -4.21 -15.38 -3.35
N ALA A 193 -3.59 -14.47 -4.08
CA ALA A 193 -3.93 -14.19 -5.47
C ALA A 193 -3.70 -15.42 -6.35
N PRO A 194 -4.39 -15.53 -7.50
CA PRO A 194 -4.11 -16.56 -8.48
C PRO A 194 -2.76 -16.29 -9.16
N GLY A 195 -1.68 -16.80 -8.62
CA GLY A 195 -0.29 -16.63 -9.04
C GLY A 195 0.59 -17.77 -8.56
N ASP A 196 1.88 -17.59 -8.61
CA ASP A 196 2.89 -18.57 -8.20
C ASP A 196 3.46 -18.34 -6.78
N GLY A 197 3.01 -17.30 -6.07
CA GLY A 197 3.40 -17.02 -4.69
C GLY A 197 4.72 -16.26 -4.55
N THR A 198 5.12 -15.48 -5.54
CA THR A 198 6.41 -14.76 -5.57
C THR A 198 6.33 -13.29 -5.14
N GLY A 199 5.44 -12.94 -4.24
CA GLY A 199 5.30 -11.59 -3.65
C GLY A 199 4.02 -10.85 -4.04
N ALA A 200 3.66 -9.80 -3.30
CA ALA A 200 2.49 -8.93 -3.49
C ALA A 200 1.13 -9.67 -3.60
N GLU A 201 1.00 -10.86 -3.02
CA GLU A 201 -0.08 -11.80 -3.33
C GLU A 201 -0.97 -12.15 -2.15
N PHE A 202 -0.73 -11.61 -0.96
CA PHE A 202 -1.51 -12.00 0.20
C PHE A 202 -2.44 -10.90 0.71
N VAL A 203 -3.65 -11.31 1.07
CA VAL A 203 -4.57 -10.54 1.92
C VAL A 203 -4.91 -11.36 3.14
N ASP A 204 -4.58 -10.82 4.30
CA ASP A 204 -4.93 -11.42 5.58
C ASP A 204 -6.20 -10.78 6.13
N VAL A 205 -7.25 -11.56 6.32
CA VAL A 205 -8.50 -11.10 6.97
C VAL A 205 -8.41 -11.34 8.46
N LEU A 206 -8.27 -10.26 9.23
CA LEU A 206 -8.24 -10.27 10.70
C LEU A 206 -9.64 -10.25 11.28
N ILE A 207 -9.91 -11.17 12.21
CA ILE A 207 -11.19 -11.37 12.86
C ILE A 207 -11.04 -11.09 14.37
N ARG A 208 -11.36 -9.85 14.78
CA ARG A 208 -11.35 -9.42 16.19
C ARG A 208 -12.67 -8.74 16.54
N PRO A 209 -13.72 -9.51 16.89
CA PRO A 209 -15.08 -8.96 17.05
C PRO A 209 -15.20 -7.81 18.05
N ASN A 210 -14.37 -7.82 19.10
CA ASN A 210 -14.40 -6.84 20.19
C ASN A 210 -13.45 -5.64 19.99
N ALA A 211 -12.72 -5.57 18.87
CA ALA A 211 -11.87 -4.42 18.60
C ALA A 211 -12.70 -3.16 18.32
N PRO A 212 -12.15 -1.94 18.54
CA PRO A 212 -12.80 -0.71 18.18
C PRO A 212 -13.04 -0.60 16.67
N GLN A 213 -13.92 0.31 16.25
CA GLN A 213 -14.07 0.65 14.84
C GLN A 213 -12.87 1.46 14.36
N ALA A 214 -12.47 1.27 13.12
CA ALA A 214 -11.50 2.14 12.48
C ALA A 214 -12.04 3.57 12.37
N VAL A 215 -11.16 4.53 12.59
CA VAL A 215 -11.42 5.95 12.34
C VAL A 215 -10.34 6.46 11.42
N MET A 216 -10.72 6.91 10.23
CA MET A 216 -9.79 7.45 9.24
C MET A 216 -9.12 8.72 9.77
N GLY A 217 -7.82 8.82 9.63
CA GLY A 217 -7.02 9.94 10.09
C GLY A 217 -5.53 9.66 9.90
N THR A 218 -4.68 10.56 10.39
CA THR A 218 -3.22 10.37 10.40
C THR A 218 -2.88 9.04 11.09
N GLY A 219 -1.92 8.31 10.56
CA GLY A 219 -1.52 6.99 11.08
C GLY A 219 -2.45 5.84 10.66
N THR A 220 -3.29 6.04 9.63
CA THR A 220 -4.17 4.99 9.10
C THR A 220 -4.07 4.86 7.58
N PHE A 221 -4.42 3.67 7.10
CA PHE A 221 -4.53 3.41 5.66
C PHE A 221 -5.85 3.94 5.10
N LEU A 222 -5.81 4.47 3.87
CA LEU A 222 -6.99 4.87 3.11
C LEU A 222 -7.59 3.68 2.34
N HIS A 223 -6.75 2.95 1.59
CA HIS A 223 -7.19 1.82 0.77
C HIS A 223 -6.04 0.86 0.42
N ILE A 224 -6.44 -0.33 0.00
CA ILE A 224 -5.61 -1.31 -0.70
C ILE A 224 -6.01 -1.33 -2.17
N ALA A 225 -5.04 -1.31 -3.08
CA ALA A 225 -5.24 -1.44 -4.51
C ALA A 225 -4.77 -2.79 -5.02
N PHE A 226 -5.57 -3.37 -5.91
CA PHE A 226 -5.31 -4.63 -6.60
C PHE A 226 -4.97 -4.37 -8.06
N ASP A 227 -4.01 -5.10 -8.61
CA ASP A 227 -3.65 -5.04 -10.02
C ASP A 227 -4.72 -5.76 -10.87
N ALA A 228 -5.52 -4.96 -11.54
CA ALA A 228 -6.60 -5.40 -12.41
C ALA A 228 -6.19 -5.45 -13.90
N GLY A 229 -4.89 -5.43 -14.19
CA GLY A 229 -4.37 -5.51 -15.54
C GLY A 229 -4.76 -4.31 -16.40
N GLU A 230 -5.46 -4.57 -17.49
CA GLU A 230 -5.77 -3.57 -18.50
C GLU A 230 -7.13 -2.85 -18.26
N LYS A 231 -7.25 -1.65 -18.79
CA LYS A 231 -8.46 -0.79 -18.64
C LYS A 231 -9.78 -1.47 -19.06
N TRP A 232 -9.76 -2.40 -20.02
CA TRP A 232 -10.96 -3.13 -20.44
C TRP A 232 -11.39 -4.17 -19.40
N GLU A 233 -10.47 -4.73 -18.64
CA GLU A 233 -10.70 -5.72 -17.59
C GLU A 233 -11.45 -5.14 -16.41
N GLN A 234 -11.16 -3.89 -16.04
CA GLN A 234 -11.90 -3.17 -14.99
C GLN A 234 -13.41 -3.13 -15.26
N LYS A 235 -13.84 -3.04 -16.53
CA LYS A 235 -15.27 -3.07 -16.88
C LYS A 235 -15.90 -4.43 -16.62
N GLU A 236 -15.19 -5.50 -16.90
CA GLU A 236 -15.66 -6.87 -16.60
C GLU A 236 -15.77 -7.07 -15.10
N TRP A 237 -14.78 -6.61 -14.33
CA TRP A 237 -14.80 -6.65 -12.88
C TRP A 237 -15.96 -5.85 -12.30
N SER A 238 -16.24 -4.63 -12.77
CA SER A 238 -17.40 -3.84 -12.33
C SER A 238 -18.74 -4.55 -12.55
N ASN A 239 -18.90 -5.27 -13.67
CA ASN A 239 -20.10 -6.06 -13.91
C ASN A 239 -20.20 -7.25 -12.95
N ARG A 240 -19.10 -7.99 -12.75
CA ARG A 240 -19.05 -9.15 -11.85
C ARG A 240 -19.37 -8.76 -10.40
N PHE A 241 -18.78 -7.66 -9.90
CA PHE A 241 -19.08 -7.16 -8.57
C PHE A 241 -20.54 -6.73 -8.40
N ARG A 242 -21.11 -6.13 -9.44
CA ARG A 242 -22.54 -5.75 -9.43
C ARG A 242 -23.45 -6.97 -9.31
N ASP A 243 -23.12 -8.07 -9.98
CA ASP A 243 -23.86 -9.34 -9.90
C ASP A 243 -23.80 -9.93 -8.49
N GLU A 244 -22.74 -9.67 -7.74
CA GLU A 244 -22.57 -10.02 -6.31
C GLU A 244 -23.08 -8.95 -5.33
N GLY A 245 -23.73 -7.88 -5.85
CA GLY A 245 -24.29 -6.80 -5.04
C GLY A 245 -23.25 -5.76 -4.54
N LEU A 246 -22.02 -5.80 -5.05
CA LEU A 246 -20.99 -4.81 -4.76
C LEU A 246 -21.00 -3.71 -5.81
N ILE A 247 -21.06 -2.46 -5.37
CA ILE A 247 -21.16 -1.30 -6.27
C ILE A 247 -19.82 -0.60 -6.35
N THR A 248 -19.23 -0.60 -7.54
CA THR A 248 -18.00 0.14 -7.81
C THR A 248 -18.30 1.60 -8.21
N THR A 249 -17.37 2.50 -7.93
CA THR A 249 -17.40 3.85 -8.51
C THR A 249 -17.26 3.81 -10.03
N SER A 250 -17.51 4.94 -10.68
CA SER A 250 -17.04 5.15 -12.05
C SER A 250 -15.51 5.10 -12.08
N ARG A 251 -14.97 4.75 -13.24
CA ARG A 251 -13.52 4.77 -13.47
C ARG A 251 -12.98 6.18 -13.36
N LYS A 252 -11.85 6.32 -12.66
CA LYS A 252 -11.14 7.59 -12.44
C LYS A 252 -9.77 7.51 -13.11
N ASP A 253 -9.39 8.58 -13.78
CA ASP A 253 -8.02 8.79 -14.27
C ASP A 253 -7.16 9.26 -13.10
N ARG A 254 -6.07 8.54 -12.86
CA ARG A 254 -5.06 8.88 -11.83
C ARG A 254 -3.72 9.24 -12.48
N ASP A 255 -3.74 9.49 -13.79
CA ASP A 255 -2.59 9.73 -14.65
C ASP A 255 -1.74 8.48 -14.86
N TYR A 256 -1.18 7.93 -13.80
CA TYR A 256 -0.29 6.76 -13.82
C TYR A 256 -1.02 5.42 -13.89
N PHE A 257 -2.30 5.38 -13.58
CA PHE A 257 -3.20 4.22 -13.67
C PHE A 257 -4.67 4.65 -13.65
N TRP A 258 -5.53 3.78 -14.09
CA TRP A 258 -6.97 3.96 -13.98
C TRP A 258 -7.50 3.22 -12.77
N SER A 259 -8.38 3.87 -12.00
CA SER A 259 -8.88 3.34 -10.73
C SER A 259 -10.39 3.19 -10.71
N MET A 260 -10.87 2.14 -10.04
CA MET A 260 -12.25 1.99 -9.57
C MET A 260 -12.22 1.56 -8.11
N TYR A 261 -13.15 2.05 -7.32
CA TYR A 261 -13.22 1.80 -5.89
C TYR A 261 -14.53 1.16 -5.49
N PHE A 262 -14.51 0.31 -4.46
CA PHE A 262 -15.68 -0.09 -3.73
C PHE A 262 -15.32 -0.32 -2.25
N THR A 263 -16.34 -0.20 -1.37
CA THR A 263 -16.19 -0.62 0.01
C THR A 263 -16.58 -2.09 0.08
N GLU A 264 -15.63 -2.96 0.47
CA GLU A 264 -15.92 -4.37 0.65
C GLU A 264 -16.82 -4.58 1.89
N PRO A 265 -17.53 -5.72 2.05
CA PRO A 265 -18.52 -5.90 3.12
C PRO A 265 -17.97 -5.77 4.53
N GLY A 266 -16.71 -6.00 4.76
CA GLY A 266 -16.03 -5.81 6.05
C GLY A 266 -15.74 -4.36 6.40
N GLY A 267 -15.86 -3.43 5.42
CA GLY A 267 -15.74 -1.98 5.60
C GLY A 267 -14.50 -1.34 4.99
N SER A 268 -13.53 -2.13 4.56
CA SER A 268 -12.29 -1.61 3.95
C SER A 268 -12.54 -1.13 2.51
N VAL A 269 -11.78 -0.12 2.09
CA VAL A 269 -11.84 0.39 0.72
C VAL A 269 -10.88 -0.41 -0.16
N PHE A 270 -11.44 -1.04 -1.19
CA PHE A 270 -10.71 -1.75 -2.23
C PHE A 270 -10.68 -0.93 -3.51
N GLU A 271 -9.51 -0.83 -4.11
CA GLU A 271 -9.27 -0.21 -5.41
C GLU A 271 -8.89 -1.26 -6.44
N PHE A 272 -9.34 -1.08 -7.67
CA PHE A 272 -8.85 -1.79 -8.85
C PHE A 272 -8.07 -0.82 -9.70
N ALA A 273 -6.75 -0.97 -9.69
CA ALA A 273 -5.83 -0.17 -10.49
C ALA A 273 -5.40 -0.93 -11.74
N THR A 274 -5.22 -0.25 -12.86
CA THR A 274 -4.56 -0.83 -14.03
C THR A 274 -3.06 -0.85 -13.82
N THR A 275 -2.35 -1.82 -14.39
CA THR A 275 -0.90 -1.92 -14.34
C THR A 275 -0.21 -0.69 -14.94
N GLY A 276 -0.78 -0.12 -16.00
CA GLY A 276 -0.20 1.02 -16.70
C GLY A 276 -1.13 2.23 -16.81
N PRO A 277 -0.54 3.36 -17.27
CA PRO A 277 0.79 3.53 -17.90
C PRO A 277 2.01 3.47 -16.98
N GLY A 278 1.86 3.63 -15.66
CA GLY A 278 2.94 3.58 -14.68
C GLY A 278 3.54 4.96 -14.37
N VAL A 279 4.30 5.03 -13.28
CA VAL A 279 4.86 6.31 -12.78
C VAL A 279 5.98 6.89 -13.67
N THR A 280 6.47 6.12 -14.62
CA THR A 280 7.46 6.54 -15.61
C THR A 280 6.85 7.25 -16.83
N LEU A 281 5.53 7.56 -16.80
CA LEU A 281 4.80 8.20 -17.89
C LEU A 281 5.40 9.58 -18.25
N ASP A 282 5.82 10.35 -17.27
CA ASP A 282 6.20 11.75 -17.36
C ASP A 282 7.59 12.09 -16.77
N GLU A 283 8.34 11.07 -16.36
CA GLU A 283 9.72 11.17 -15.90
C GLU A 283 10.52 9.96 -16.38
N ASP A 284 11.77 10.18 -16.76
CA ASP A 284 12.71 9.08 -16.98
C ASP A 284 13.01 8.36 -15.67
N VAL A 285 13.31 7.05 -15.73
CA VAL A 285 13.55 6.23 -14.53
C VAL A 285 14.59 6.87 -13.61
N ASP A 286 15.68 7.39 -14.18
CA ASP A 286 16.79 7.98 -13.40
C ASP A 286 16.39 9.27 -12.65
N GLU A 287 15.30 9.94 -13.04
CA GLU A 287 14.84 11.23 -12.51
C GLU A 287 13.55 11.12 -11.67
N LEU A 288 13.05 9.88 -11.42
CA LEU A 288 11.80 9.67 -10.69
C LEU A 288 11.80 10.36 -9.31
N GLY A 289 10.73 11.10 -9.03
CA GLY A 289 10.48 11.76 -7.75
C GLY A 289 11.25 13.07 -7.51
N GLU A 290 12.16 13.47 -8.42
CA GLU A 290 12.97 14.68 -8.24
C GLU A 290 12.13 15.96 -8.37
N THR A 291 11.14 15.97 -9.28
CA THR A 291 10.32 17.14 -9.54
C THR A 291 8.84 16.91 -9.25
N LEU A 292 8.11 17.98 -8.93
CA LEU A 292 6.66 17.89 -8.82
C LEU A 292 6.05 17.67 -10.20
N LYS A 293 5.27 16.61 -10.34
CA LYS A 293 4.50 16.29 -11.55
C LYS A 293 3.01 16.53 -11.31
N VAL A 294 2.38 17.12 -12.31
CA VAL A 294 0.95 17.39 -12.33
C VAL A 294 0.44 17.02 -13.70
N PRO A 295 -0.65 16.25 -13.82
CA PRO A 295 -1.18 15.86 -15.12
C PRO A 295 -1.50 17.05 -16.04
N ASP A 296 -1.17 16.95 -17.31
CA ASP A 296 -1.41 18.01 -18.33
C ASP A 296 -2.90 18.42 -18.40
N TRP A 297 -3.82 17.48 -18.14
CA TRP A 297 -5.26 17.76 -18.18
C TRP A 297 -5.76 18.60 -17.00
N LEU A 298 -4.95 18.83 -15.97
CA LEU A 298 -5.35 19.62 -14.79
C LEU A 298 -5.34 21.14 -15.07
N ASP A 299 -4.68 21.59 -16.13
CA ASP A 299 -4.60 23.00 -16.60
C ASP A 299 -4.33 24.01 -15.46
N VAL A 300 -3.31 23.72 -14.65
CA VAL A 300 -2.86 24.55 -13.52
C VAL A 300 -1.37 24.87 -13.66
N ASP A 301 -0.99 26.02 -13.12
CA ASP A 301 0.40 26.42 -13.04
C ASP A 301 1.09 25.62 -11.92
N ILE A 302 2.16 24.92 -12.24
CA ILE A 302 2.93 24.11 -11.29
C ILE A 302 3.54 24.99 -10.20
N GLU A 303 4.08 26.17 -10.54
CA GLU A 303 4.64 27.11 -9.57
C GLU A 303 3.57 27.54 -8.54
N TYR A 304 2.33 27.77 -9.00
CA TYR A 304 1.22 28.09 -8.09
C TYR A 304 0.85 26.93 -7.16
N ILE A 305 0.99 25.69 -7.59
CA ILE A 305 0.76 24.52 -6.75
C ILE A 305 1.89 24.38 -5.72
N GLU A 306 3.14 24.53 -6.15
CA GLU A 306 4.31 24.43 -5.28
C GLU A 306 4.27 25.45 -4.12
N GLU A 307 3.84 26.70 -4.39
CA GLU A 307 3.68 27.74 -3.37
C GLU A 307 2.66 27.39 -2.25
N GLN A 308 1.78 26.41 -2.49
CA GLN A 308 0.75 25.99 -1.52
C GLN A 308 1.09 24.70 -0.81
N LEU A 309 2.15 24.02 -1.22
CA LEU A 309 2.60 22.77 -0.61
C LEU A 309 3.71 23.08 0.42
N PRO A 310 3.84 22.26 1.47
CA PRO A 310 4.99 22.38 2.36
C PRO A 310 6.30 22.11 1.62
N ASP A 311 7.37 22.79 2.00
CA ASP A 311 8.69 22.53 1.45
C ASP A 311 9.16 21.13 1.84
N ILE A 312 9.65 20.36 0.86
CA ILE A 312 10.34 19.09 1.09
C ILE A 312 11.68 19.05 0.36
N THR A 313 12.67 18.49 1.00
CA THR A 313 14.02 18.32 0.44
C THR A 313 14.22 16.86 0.04
N VAL A 314 14.49 16.64 -1.23
CA VAL A 314 14.82 15.31 -1.78
C VAL A 314 16.34 15.27 -1.98
N ASP A 315 17.07 14.76 -0.96
CA ASP A 315 18.55 14.65 -0.98
C ASP A 315 18.99 13.33 -1.63
#